data_a5954402feff096128ba834cf1a36c81
#
_entry.id   a5954402feff096128ba834cf1a36c81
#
_cell.length_a   1.000
_cell.length_b   1.000
_cell.length_c   1.000
_cell.angle_alpha   90.00
_cell.angle_beta   90.00
_cell.angle_gamma   90.00
#
_symmetry.space_group_name_H-M   'P 1'
#
loop_
_entity.id
_entity.type
_entity.pdbx_description
1 polymer ?
#
loop_
_entity_poly.entity_id
_entity_poly.type
_entity_poly.pdbx_seq_one_letter_code
_entity_poly.pdbx_strand_id
1 'polypeptide(L)'
;MAVAAIVSAVWCVTSAAGPRKDDRQRDNRKADYIYLEALNQNMAGNSDAYMELVDYAYKLNPDDKYLGMEYGIKELYEAGDDSAAIEKGLDRINDYIKSNPSDLYGAVNYASLASQLGRFDRALEAWKNLYERNRDRVEVAGMYSDALTKTEDPENLRLALRIYDDIEATEGVGPNTATRKMRIYNMLHDSLAIKREMRRLMASSPRSAEYATLAGDLFHQLGDNDSALVYYNRGVELDPTNGAAYYHRALFYEDIGDSARYDSEVFRALQLPDLELEPKLGMLYDYVSKLYADTLQQPRIEKLFQSLITQYPHEASVRNLYGDYLVTVNKYAPAAEQISYAVDTDPTDVKRWQLLGSLYFTGKEYPKVISTVNSALRYHPSAVELYTMAAAAESQIKNSEKALEYLNRALLEVDSVNTDALSNINTSIGDTYYTQGNKDTAFVFYEKALEYNPDNLVALNNCAYYMACEGRDLDRALKMIERVVKENPESSTSLDTYAWVLFKQKKYAEAREAIDGAIANDDDPDNSADMLEHAGDIYFMDGNPDKALEFWRKALKLSPDNELLHRKVKQKTFFYK
;
A
#
# COMPACT_ATOMS: atom_id res chain seq x y z
N MET A 1 35.72 -14.23 15.25
CA MET A 1 36.90 -15.04 15.67
C MET A 1 38.17 -14.23 15.96
N ALA A 2 38.34 -13.03 15.44
CA ALA A 2 39.53 -12.20 15.73
C ALA A 2 39.48 -11.51 17.12
N VAL A 3 38.30 -11.23 17.67
CA VAL A 3 38.14 -10.61 19.01
C VAL A 3 38.43 -11.58 20.16
N ALA A 4 38.11 -12.86 19.98
CA ALA A 4 38.37 -13.90 20.99
C ALA A 4 39.87 -14.17 21.26
N ALA A 5 40.74 -13.87 20.31
CA ALA A 5 42.20 -14.10 20.43
C ALA A 5 42.92 -13.03 21.29
N ILE A 6 42.31 -11.84 21.43
CA ILE A 6 42.91 -10.75 22.25
C ILE A 6 42.50 -10.89 23.73
N VAL A 7 41.37 -11.53 24.02
CA VAL A 7 40.87 -11.69 25.41
C VAL A 7 41.54 -12.83 26.16
N SER A 8 42.02 -13.86 25.48
CA SER A 8 42.57 -15.06 26.14
C SER A 8 44.04 -14.94 26.67
N ALA A 9 44.73 -13.83 26.43
CA ALA A 9 46.13 -13.66 26.84
C ALA A 9 46.36 -12.96 28.20
N VAL A 10 45.30 -12.63 28.96
CA VAL A 10 45.42 -11.78 30.17
C VAL A 10 44.93 -12.44 31.47
N TRP A 11 44.61 -13.72 31.47
CA TRP A 11 44.25 -14.40 32.74
C TRP A 11 45.44 -15.19 33.31
N CYS A 12 46.27 -14.51 34.13
CA CYS A 12 46.96 -15.12 35.28
C CYS A 12 47.54 -14.02 36.18
N VAL A 13 47.27 -14.19 37.45
CA VAL A 13 47.82 -13.52 38.67
C VAL A 13 46.96 -12.41 39.25
N THR A 14 46.14 -12.75 40.23
CA THR A 14 45.62 -11.80 41.22
C THR A 14 46.21 -12.12 42.61
N SER A 15 47.00 -11.23 43.15
CA SER A 15 47.18 -11.09 44.58
C SER A 15 46.66 -9.72 45.04
N ALA A 16 45.89 -9.71 46.13
CA ALA A 16 45.18 -8.56 46.68
C ALA A 16 46.20 -7.52 47.27
N ALA A 17 46.59 -6.59 46.42
CA ALA A 17 47.16 -5.30 46.83
C ALA A 17 46.50 -4.25 45.91
N GLY A 18 45.96 -3.14 46.44
CA GLY A 18 45.36 -2.08 45.64
C GLY A 18 46.31 -1.63 44.53
N PRO A 19 45.78 -1.23 43.34
CA PRO A 19 46.61 -0.96 42.18
C PRO A 19 47.67 0.09 42.48
N ARG A 20 48.92 -0.21 42.17
CA ARG A 20 50.04 0.74 42.26
C ARG A 20 49.81 1.86 41.24
N LYS A 21 50.32 3.06 41.51
CA LYS A 21 50.18 4.24 40.64
C LYS A 21 50.57 3.96 39.18
N ASP A 22 51.57 3.11 38.96
CA ASP A 22 52.03 2.66 37.63
C ASP A 22 51.04 1.73 36.92
N ASP A 23 50.32 0.88 37.66
CA ASP A 23 49.29 -0.02 37.06
C ASP A 23 48.09 0.77 36.58
N ARG A 24 47.62 1.77 37.34
CA ARG A 24 46.52 2.68 36.89
C ARG A 24 46.90 3.46 35.63
N GLN A 25 48.14 3.99 35.56
CA GLN A 25 48.57 4.75 34.37
C GLN A 25 48.66 3.87 33.12
N ARG A 26 49.03 2.60 33.30
CA ARG A 26 49.05 1.60 32.22
C ARG A 26 47.65 1.24 31.77
N ASP A 27 46.72 1.05 32.70
CA ASP A 27 45.32 0.70 32.40
C ASP A 27 44.60 1.87 31.72
N ASN A 28 44.85 3.12 32.13
CA ASN A 28 44.32 4.29 31.45
C ASN A 28 44.79 4.39 29.98
N ARG A 29 46.10 4.24 29.72
CA ARG A 29 46.61 4.23 28.32
C ARG A 29 46.05 3.09 27.49
N LYS A 30 45.79 1.94 28.10
CA LYS A 30 45.16 0.80 27.43
C LYS A 30 43.70 1.10 27.12
N ALA A 31 42.99 1.75 28.02
CA ALA A 31 41.62 2.20 27.79
C ALA A 31 41.51 3.17 26.60
N ASP A 32 42.44 4.17 26.55
CA ASP A 32 42.52 5.12 25.43
C ASP A 32 42.73 4.40 24.10
N TYR A 33 43.63 3.42 24.04
CA TYR A 33 43.91 2.67 22.83
C TYR A 33 42.72 1.82 22.38
N ILE A 34 42.05 1.16 23.33
CA ILE A 34 40.85 0.37 23.05
C ILE A 34 39.70 1.26 22.56
N TYR A 35 39.56 2.45 23.14
CA TYR A 35 38.55 3.39 22.70
C TYR A 35 38.82 3.91 21.28
N LEU A 36 40.09 4.15 20.91
CA LEU A 36 40.44 4.48 19.51
C LEU A 36 40.06 3.35 18.54
N GLU A 37 40.27 2.09 18.96
CA GLU A 37 39.81 0.96 18.15
C GLU A 37 38.25 0.88 18.09
N ALA A 38 37.58 1.19 19.19
CA ALA A 38 36.13 1.31 19.19
C ALA A 38 35.64 2.32 18.13
N LEU A 39 36.24 3.50 18.08
CA LEU A 39 35.92 4.52 17.06
C LEU A 39 36.13 4.00 15.63
N ASN A 40 37.20 3.23 15.38
CA ASN A 40 37.43 2.62 14.06
C ASN A 40 36.33 1.63 13.70
N GLN A 41 35.85 0.81 14.66
CA GLN A 41 34.74 -0.11 14.41
C GLN A 41 33.44 0.63 14.16
N ASN A 42 33.18 1.72 14.87
CA ASN A 42 32.01 2.57 14.62
C ASN A 42 32.03 3.19 13.20
N MET A 43 33.17 3.71 12.77
CA MET A 43 33.37 4.24 11.41
C MET A 43 33.22 3.18 10.32
N ALA A 44 33.52 1.92 10.64
CA ALA A 44 33.32 0.77 9.75
C ALA A 44 31.87 0.23 9.77
N GLY A 45 30.98 0.81 10.57
CA GLY A 45 29.58 0.37 10.71
C GLY A 45 29.38 -0.86 11.61
N ASN A 46 30.40 -1.26 12.38
CA ASN A 46 30.35 -2.43 13.26
C ASN A 46 29.88 -2.03 14.67
N SER A 47 28.60 -1.69 14.82
CA SER A 47 28.04 -1.16 16.08
C SER A 47 28.21 -2.09 17.28
N ASP A 48 28.04 -3.40 17.11
CA ASP A 48 28.22 -4.38 18.20
C ASP A 48 29.66 -4.40 18.73
N ALA A 49 30.64 -4.43 17.82
CA ALA A 49 32.05 -4.38 18.18
C ALA A 49 32.41 -3.04 18.85
N TYR A 50 31.86 -1.94 18.41
CA TYR A 50 31.99 -0.64 19.06
C TYR A 50 31.53 -0.69 20.53
N MET A 51 30.31 -1.19 20.76
CA MET A 51 29.73 -1.25 22.12
C MET A 51 30.51 -2.19 23.06
N GLU A 52 31.00 -3.32 22.55
CA GLU A 52 31.86 -4.22 23.34
C GLU A 52 33.18 -3.56 23.73
N LEU A 53 33.81 -2.83 22.81
CA LEU A 53 35.08 -2.14 23.06
C LEU A 53 34.91 -0.95 24.01
N VAL A 54 33.80 -0.21 23.91
CA VAL A 54 33.45 0.86 24.87
C VAL A 54 33.28 0.28 26.28
N ASP A 55 32.58 -0.84 26.44
CA ASP A 55 32.42 -1.54 27.71
C ASP A 55 33.79 -1.92 28.31
N TYR A 56 34.67 -2.47 27.48
CA TYR A 56 36.00 -2.89 27.93
C TYR A 56 36.90 -1.69 28.30
N ALA A 57 36.88 -0.62 27.51
CA ALA A 57 37.61 0.61 27.79
C ALA A 57 37.14 1.24 29.12
N TYR A 58 35.83 1.35 29.32
CA TYR A 58 35.28 1.89 30.57
C TYR A 58 35.64 1.05 31.81
N LYS A 59 35.62 -0.28 31.71
CA LYS A 59 36.07 -1.16 32.82
C LYS A 59 37.53 -0.98 33.21
N LEU A 60 38.38 -0.59 32.26
CA LEU A 60 39.79 -0.29 32.53
C LEU A 60 40.00 1.08 33.16
N ASN A 61 39.20 2.08 32.80
CA ASN A 61 39.29 3.44 33.31
C ASN A 61 37.92 4.01 33.66
N PRO A 62 37.26 3.54 34.75
CA PRO A 62 35.92 3.97 35.12
C PRO A 62 35.85 5.42 35.66
N ASP A 63 37.01 6.01 35.98
CA ASP A 63 37.11 7.39 36.43
C ASP A 63 37.07 8.41 35.27
N ASP A 64 37.28 7.93 34.04
CA ASP A 64 37.19 8.78 32.84
C ASP A 64 35.75 9.14 32.53
N LYS A 65 35.46 10.43 32.61
CA LYS A 65 34.11 10.94 32.42
C LYS A 65 33.63 10.80 30.98
N TYR A 66 34.53 10.90 30.00
CA TYR A 66 34.17 10.74 28.58
C TYR A 66 33.82 9.28 28.27
N LEU A 67 34.65 8.32 28.69
CA LEU A 67 34.33 6.91 28.59
C LEU A 67 33.06 6.55 29.38
N GLY A 68 32.82 7.22 30.51
CA GLY A 68 31.56 7.10 31.27
C GLY A 68 30.34 7.55 30.48
N MET A 69 30.47 8.62 29.71
CA MET A 69 29.41 9.11 28.83
C MET A 69 29.11 8.10 27.72
N GLU A 70 30.13 7.61 27.01
CA GLU A 70 30.00 6.63 25.95
C GLU A 70 29.39 5.30 26.46
N TYR A 71 29.83 4.88 27.65
CA TYR A 71 29.25 3.73 28.32
C TYR A 71 27.77 3.96 28.72
N GLY A 72 27.43 5.17 29.14
CA GLY A 72 26.05 5.58 29.41
C GLY A 72 25.17 5.50 28.17
N ILE A 73 25.68 5.90 27.00
CA ILE A 73 24.97 5.77 25.71
C ILE A 73 24.73 4.28 25.40
N LYS A 74 25.71 3.41 25.63
CA LYS A 74 25.56 1.95 25.51
C LYS A 74 24.48 1.42 26.46
N GLU A 75 24.50 1.81 27.75
CA GLU A 75 23.50 1.40 28.74
C GLU A 75 22.09 1.80 28.26
N LEU A 76 21.91 2.99 27.66
CA LEU A 76 20.63 3.43 27.11
C LEU A 76 20.19 2.62 25.89
N TYR A 77 21.11 2.25 25.02
CA TYR A 77 20.82 1.42 23.86
C TYR A 77 20.34 0.02 24.25
N GLU A 78 20.93 -0.55 25.31
CA GLU A 78 20.61 -1.88 25.84
C GLU A 78 19.40 -1.89 26.80
N ALA A 79 19.01 -0.73 27.32
CA ALA A 79 18.00 -0.61 28.39
C ALA A 79 16.57 -1.02 27.93
N GLY A 80 16.23 -0.89 26.64
CA GLY A 80 14.85 -1.06 26.20
C GLY A 80 13.90 -0.22 27.04
N ASP A 81 12.92 -0.85 27.69
CA ASP A 81 11.94 -0.19 28.57
C ASP A 81 12.35 -0.18 30.06
N ASP A 82 13.56 -0.63 30.41
CA ASP A 82 14.02 -0.64 31.81
C ASP A 82 14.31 0.79 32.31
N SER A 83 13.36 1.32 33.09
CA SER A 83 13.44 2.68 33.63
C SER A 83 14.69 2.90 34.51
N ALA A 84 15.15 1.89 35.26
CA ALA A 84 16.33 2.02 36.15
C ALA A 84 17.64 2.06 35.34
N ALA A 85 17.73 1.26 34.28
CA ALA A 85 18.86 1.29 33.35
C ALA A 85 18.91 2.63 32.58
N ILE A 86 17.76 3.15 32.14
CA ILE A 86 17.66 4.47 31.51
C ILE A 86 18.18 5.59 32.44
N GLU A 87 17.71 5.63 33.67
CA GLU A 87 18.15 6.65 34.64
C GLU A 87 19.67 6.59 34.87
N LYS A 88 20.23 5.39 35.02
CA LYS A 88 21.66 5.17 35.23
C LYS A 88 22.51 5.61 34.03
N GLY A 89 22.07 5.31 32.81
CA GLY A 89 22.74 5.77 31.60
C GLY A 89 22.72 7.29 31.48
N LEU A 90 21.58 7.92 31.74
CA LEU A 90 21.44 9.38 31.77
C LEU A 90 22.29 10.04 32.84
N ASP A 91 22.42 9.43 34.03
CA ASP A 91 23.30 9.94 35.12
C ASP A 91 24.74 10.02 34.68
N ARG A 92 25.26 8.98 33.99
CA ARG A 92 26.64 8.98 33.49
C ARG A 92 26.89 10.06 32.45
N ILE A 93 25.96 10.26 31.52
CA ILE A 93 26.08 11.31 30.53
C ILE A 93 26.05 12.68 31.21
N ASN A 94 25.14 12.89 32.17
CA ASN A 94 25.02 14.13 32.92
C ASN A 94 26.27 14.45 33.74
N ASP A 95 26.94 13.43 34.32
CA ASP A 95 28.20 13.57 35.05
C ASP A 95 29.35 14.06 34.16
N TYR A 96 29.37 13.61 32.90
CA TYR A 96 30.29 14.14 31.89
C TYR A 96 29.98 15.61 31.58
N ILE A 97 28.73 15.95 31.31
CA ILE A 97 28.29 17.31 30.98
C ILE A 97 28.60 18.28 32.12
N LYS A 98 28.34 17.89 33.37
CA LYS A 98 28.71 18.70 34.56
C LYS A 98 30.19 18.97 34.65
N SER A 99 31.02 17.99 34.27
CA SER A 99 32.48 18.09 34.30
C SER A 99 33.04 18.88 33.10
N ASN A 100 32.29 18.96 31.99
CA ASN A 100 32.67 19.60 30.74
C ASN A 100 31.63 20.63 30.30
N PRO A 101 31.41 21.71 31.07
CA PRO A 101 30.30 22.66 30.82
C PRO A 101 30.46 23.51 29.55
N SER A 102 31.62 23.44 28.87
CA SER A 102 31.88 24.08 27.57
C SER A 102 31.50 23.19 26.38
N ASP A 103 31.23 21.91 26.60
CA ASP A 103 30.75 21.01 25.54
C ASP A 103 29.29 21.24 25.27
N LEU A 104 29.02 22.19 24.36
CA LEU A 104 27.67 22.53 23.93
C LEU A 104 26.99 21.37 23.21
N TYR A 105 27.72 20.66 22.36
CA TYR A 105 27.17 19.56 21.55
C TYR A 105 26.72 18.38 22.45
N GLY A 106 27.57 17.97 23.38
CA GLY A 106 27.24 16.92 24.34
C GLY A 106 26.02 17.30 25.21
N ALA A 107 25.95 18.55 25.66
CA ALA A 107 24.84 19.03 26.48
C ALA A 107 23.51 19.09 25.69
N VAL A 108 23.53 19.52 24.42
CA VAL A 108 22.37 19.50 23.52
C VAL A 108 21.89 18.07 23.27
N ASN A 109 22.81 17.14 22.99
CA ASN A 109 22.48 15.74 22.78
C ASN A 109 21.86 15.10 24.03
N TYR A 110 22.40 15.38 25.22
CA TYR A 110 21.82 14.91 26.48
C TYR A 110 20.38 15.40 26.68
N ALA A 111 20.15 16.70 26.51
CA ALA A 111 18.84 17.28 26.69
C ALA A 111 17.81 16.73 25.68
N SER A 112 18.23 16.53 24.43
CA SER A 112 17.40 15.93 23.38
C SER A 112 17.08 14.46 23.69
N LEU A 113 18.09 13.70 24.09
CA LEU A 113 17.95 12.28 24.45
C LEU A 113 17.03 12.09 25.66
N ALA A 114 17.18 12.89 26.70
CA ALA A 114 16.29 12.89 27.85
C ALA A 114 14.82 13.19 27.44
N SER A 115 14.63 14.13 26.50
CA SER A 115 13.30 14.43 25.94
C SER A 115 12.70 13.23 25.18
N GLN A 116 13.51 12.55 24.36
CA GLN A 116 13.07 11.38 23.57
C GLN A 116 12.71 10.18 24.46
N LEU A 117 13.45 9.99 25.54
CA LEU A 117 13.20 8.93 26.53
C LEU A 117 12.08 9.28 27.54
N GLY A 118 11.35 10.39 27.32
CA GLY A 118 10.25 10.80 28.17
C GLY A 118 10.65 11.32 29.56
N ARG A 119 11.94 11.64 29.77
CA ARG A 119 12.47 12.17 31.02
C ARG A 119 12.41 13.71 31.01
N PHE A 120 11.19 14.23 30.94
CA PHE A 120 10.92 15.66 30.68
C PHE A 120 11.52 16.59 31.73
N ASP A 121 11.53 16.21 33.01
CA ASP A 121 12.13 17.03 34.08
C ASP A 121 13.65 17.20 33.87
N ARG A 122 14.34 16.12 33.52
CA ARG A 122 15.78 16.15 33.22
C ARG A 122 16.08 16.95 31.96
N ALA A 123 15.25 16.78 30.93
CA ALA A 123 15.37 17.53 29.69
C ALA A 123 15.18 19.02 29.92
N LEU A 124 14.17 19.41 30.71
CA LEU A 124 13.87 20.79 31.04
C LEU A 124 15.02 21.46 31.82
N GLU A 125 15.56 20.75 32.83
CA GLU A 125 16.73 21.24 33.59
C GLU A 125 17.95 21.42 32.69
N ALA A 126 18.21 20.47 31.82
CA ALA A 126 19.33 20.52 30.87
C ALA A 126 19.18 21.70 29.88
N TRP A 127 18.01 21.86 29.29
CA TRP A 127 17.73 22.98 28.38
C TRP A 127 17.81 24.32 29.08
N LYS A 128 17.32 24.41 30.32
CA LYS A 128 17.45 25.62 31.15
C LYS A 128 18.92 26.01 31.36
N ASN A 129 19.74 25.03 31.78
CA ASN A 129 21.18 25.26 32.01
C ASN A 129 21.91 25.68 30.73
N LEU A 130 21.53 25.08 29.57
CA LEU A 130 22.05 25.48 28.27
C LEU A 130 21.68 26.90 27.90
N TYR A 131 20.39 27.28 28.07
CA TYR A 131 19.89 28.61 27.77
C TYR A 131 20.53 29.68 28.64
N GLU A 132 20.67 29.45 29.96
CA GLU A 132 21.29 30.40 30.88
C GLU A 132 22.74 30.74 30.53
N ARG A 133 23.48 29.80 29.94
CA ARG A 133 24.88 29.96 29.50
C ARG A 133 25.04 30.45 28.07
N ASN A 134 24.02 30.34 27.25
CA ASN A 134 24.06 30.63 25.82
C ASN A 134 22.84 31.43 25.37
N ARG A 135 22.55 32.54 26.10
CA ARG A 135 21.36 33.37 25.85
C ARG A 135 21.35 34.05 24.48
N ASP A 136 22.49 34.21 23.88
CA ASP A 136 22.70 34.77 22.55
C ASP A 136 22.42 33.79 21.41
N ARG A 137 22.20 32.51 21.73
CA ARG A 137 21.91 31.49 20.73
C ARG A 137 20.42 31.23 20.61
N VAL A 138 19.86 31.69 19.50
CA VAL A 138 18.43 31.58 19.20
C VAL A 138 17.96 30.13 19.15
N GLU A 139 18.80 29.22 18.64
CA GLU A 139 18.47 27.80 18.54
C GLU A 139 18.27 27.17 19.93
N VAL A 140 19.16 27.52 20.90
CA VAL A 140 19.06 27.03 22.28
C VAL A 140 17.83 27.61 22.97
N ALA A 141 17.55 28.90 22.74
CA ALA A 141 16.37 29.60 23.27
C ALA A 141 15.08 28.94 22.76
N GLY A 142 15.03 28.60 21.45
CA GLY A 142 13.90 27.90 20.83
C GLY A 142 13.68 26.51 21.43
N MET A 143 14.74 25.73 21.59
CA MET A 143 14.66 24.38 22.18
C MET A 143 14.22 24.40 23.64
N TYR A 144 14.71 25.37 24.43
CA TYR A 144 14.25 25.53 25.80
C TYR A 144 12.77 25.93 25.87
N SER A 145 12.33 26.84 24.99
CA SER A 145 10.91 27.22 24.90
C SER A 145 10.02 26.06 24.52
N ASP A 146 10.47 25.20 23.62
CA ASP A 146 9.75 23.96 23.27
C ASP A 146 9.66 23.00 24.45
N ALA A 147 10.74 22.85 25.23
CA ALA A 147 10.73 22.03 26.44
C ALA A 147 9.79 22.58 27.52
N LEU A 148 9.77 23.92 27.72
CA LEU A 148 8.81 24.58 28.60
C LEU A 148 7.36 24.36 28.16
N THR A 149 7.10 24.41 26.86
CA THR A 149 5.75 24.20 26.30
C THR A 149 5.23 22.78 26.57
N LYS A 150 6.10 21.77 26.57
CA LYS A 150 5.73 20.36 26.85
C LYS A 150 5.31 20.11 28.31
N THR A 151 5.63 21.02 29.24
CA THR A 151 5.21 20.87 30.64
C THR A 151 3.73 21.19 30.87
N GLU A 152 3.09 21.91 29.95
CA GLU A 152 1.71 22.41 30.04
C GLU A 152 1.46 23.30 31.29
N ASP A 153 2.51 23.60 32.04
CA ASP A 153 2.41 24.46 33.21
C ASP A 153 2.24 25.92 32.79
N PRO A 154 1.22 26.68 33.30
CA PRO A 154 0.96 28.03 32.86
C PRO A 154 2.11 29.04 33.09
N GLU A 155 2.95 28.86 34.10
CA GLU A 155 4.11 29.72 34.34
C GLU A 155 5.22 29.41 33.31
N ASN A 156 5.47 28.13 33.03
CA ASN A 156 6.40 27.73 32.00
C ASN A 156 5.94 28.19 30.60
N LEU A 157 4.66 28.07 30.29
CA LEU A 157 4.07 28.60 29.06
C LEU A 157 4.28 30.11 28.90
N ARG A 158 4.08 30.89 29.97
CA ARG A 158 4.35 32.33 29.96
C ARG A 158 5.84 32.66 29.81
N LEU A 159 6.72 31.83 30.40
CA LEU A 159 8.17 31.97 30.21
C LEU A 159 8.56 31.69 28.75
N ALA A 160 8.03 30.65 28.15
CA ALA A 160 8.28 30.32 26.74
C ALA A 160 7.85 31.50 25.83
N LEU A 161 6.69 32.11 26.08
CA LEU A 161 6.24 33.28 25.31
C LEU A 161 7.24 34.44 25.39
N ARG A 162 7.77 34.75 26.60
CA ARG A 162 8.78 35.81 26.77
C ARG A 162 10.07 35.48 25.97
N ILE A 163 10.50 34.25 26.00
CA ILE A 163 11.70 33.82 25.25
C ILE A 163 11.45 33.95 23.73
N TYR A 164 10.26 33.58 23.25
CA TYR A 164 9.92 33.82 21.84
C TYR A 164 9.82 35.30 21.48
N ASP A 165 9.36 36.16 22.39
CA ASP A 165 9.39 37.62 22.19
C ASP A 165 10.83 38.14 22.08
N ASP A 166 11.77 37.63 22.88
CA ASP A 166 13.20 37.96 22.80
C ASP A 166 13.83 37.48 21.48
N ILE A 167 13.44 36.29 20.99
CA ILE A 167 13.86 35.76 19.68
C ILE A 167 13.36 36.68 18.56
N GLU A 168 12.09 37.06 18.58
CA GLU A 168 11.50 38.00 17.60
C GLU A 168 12.10 39.40 17.64
N ALA A 169 12.55 39.87 18.80
CA ALA A 169 13.27 41.13 18.93
C ALA A 169 14.63 41.09 18.17
N THR A 170 15.24 39.91 18.04
CA THR A 170 16.53 39.73 17.40
C THR A 170 16.40 39.40 15.91
N GLU A 171 15.51 38.47 15.57
CA GLU A 171 15.36 37.92 14.21
C GLU A 171 14.16 38.51 13.43
N GLY A 172 13.28 39.23 14.11
CA GLY A 172 12.02 39.70 13.54
C GLY A 172 10.88 38.68 13.70
N VAL A 173 9.66 39.15 13.41
CA VAL A 173 8.46 38.30 13.47
C VAL A 173 8.42 37.40 12.27
N GLY A 174 8.50 36.08 12.52
CA GLY A 174 8.47 35.04 11.50
C GLY A 174 7.38 34.00 11.75
N PRO A 175 7.05 33.15 10.74
CA PRO A 175 5.98 32.15 10.85
C PRO A 175 6.27 31.11 11.92
N ASN A 176 7.53 30.72 12.09
CA ASN A 176 7.94 29.68 13.03
C ASN A 176 7.65 30.11 14.49
N THR A 177 8.13 31.30 14.88
CA THR A 177 7.90 31.83 16.24
C THR A 177 6.44 32.18 16.46
N ALA A 178 5.77 32.81 15.49
CA ALA A 178 4.35 33.13 15.57
C ALA A 178 3.46 31.91 15.77
N THR A 179 3.70 30.81 15.01
CA THR A 179 2.95 29.55 15.14
C THR A 179 3.15 28.92 16.52
N ARG A 180 4.39 28.89 17.03
CA ARG A 180 4.69 28.36 18.36
C ARG A 180 4.01 29.21 19.47
N LYS A 181 4.04 30.50 19.36
CA LYS A 181 3.33 31.41 20.29
C LYS A 181 1.82 31.21 20.24
N MET A 182 1.24 31.11 19.04
CA MET A 182 -0.20 30.84 18.89
C MET A 182 -0.59 29.50 19.51
N ARG A 183 0.24 28.44 19.37
CA ARG A 183 0.02 27.16 20.05
C ARG A 183 -0.01 27.32 21.57
N ILE A 184 0.93 28.10 22.15
CA ILE A 184 0.97 28.37 23.58
C ILE A 184 -0.26 29.15 24.02
N TYR A 185 -0.69 30.17 23.26
CA TYR A 185 -1.92 30.92 23.56
C TYR A 185 -3.16 30.02 23.50
N ASN A 186 -3.19 29.03 22.58
CA ASN A 186 -4.26 28.05 22.54
C ASN A 186 -4.28 27.17 23.80
N MET A 187 -3.12 26.70 24.28
CA MET A 187 -3.01 25.97 25.55
C MET A 187 -3.45 26.82 26.76
N LEU A 188 -3.23 28.13 26.70
CA LEU A 188 -3.69 29.12 27.70
C LEU A 188 -5.14 29.56 27.49
N HIS A 189 -5.84 29.04 26.47
CA HIS A 189 -7.21 29.42 26.08
C HIS A 189 -7.38 30.93 25.78
N ASP A 190 -6.32 31.62 25.31
CA ASP A 190 -6.33 33.04 24.96
C ASP A 190 -6.49 33.26 23.45
N SER A 191 -7.73 33.10 22.96
CA SER A 191 -8.08 33.34 21.57
C SER A 191 -7.81 34.77 21.08
N LEU A 192 -7.85 35.76 21.98
CA LEU A 192 -7.55 37.15 21.62
C LEU A 192 -6.06 37.34 21.34
N ALA A 193 -5.20 36.68 22.12
CA ALA A 193 -3.76 36.72 21.90
C ALA A 193 -3.40 36.01 20.58
N ILE A 194 -4.04 34.90 20.26
CA ILE A 194 -3.88 34.19 18.97
C ILE A 194 -4.18 35.14 17.80
N LYS A 195 -5.34 35.79 17.83
CA LYS A 195 -5.73 36.76 16.79
C LYS A 195 -4.77 37.95 16.68
N ARG A 196 -4.21 38.42 17.81
CA ARG A 196 -3.20 39.49 17.80
C ARG A 196 -1.90 39.05 17.17
N GLU A 197 -1.44 37.86 17.52
CA GLU A 197 -0.19 37.31 17.00
C GLU A 197 -0.26 37.09 15.49
N MET A 198 -1.37 36.57 14.98
CA MET A 198 -1.60 36.44 13.54
C MET A 198 -1.58 37.82 12.83
N ARG A 199 -2.21 38.82 13.41
CA ARG A 199 -2.16 40.20 12.84
C ARG A 199 -0.73 40.74 12.81
N ARG A 200 0.10 40.46 13.84
CA ARG A 200 1.53 40.83 13.86
C ARG A 200 2.29 40.13 12.72
N LEU A 201 2.06 38.85 12.54
CA LEU A 201 2.65 38.08 11.44
C LEU A 201 2.26 38.65 10.08
N MET A 202 0.98 38.95 9.87
CA MET A 202 0.49 39.57 8.64
C MET A 202 1.09 40.97 8.42
N ALA A 203 1.30 41.72 9.47
CA ALA A 203 1.90 43.08 9.39
C ALA A 203 3.40 43.03 9.04
N SER A 204 4.12 41.95 9.43
CA SER A 204 5.54 41.78 9.07
C SER A 204 5.74 41.49 7.57
N SER A 205 4.74 40.88 6.93
CA SER A 205 4.79 40.53 5.48
C SER A 205 3.42 40.69 4.82
N PRO A 206 2.93 41.91 4.60
CA PRO A 206 1.54 42.17 4.16
C PRO A 206 1.23 41.74 2.72
N ARG A 207 2.25 41.32 1.97
CA ARG A 207 2.13 40.77 0.60
C ARG A 207 2.38 39.28 0.52
N SER A 208 2.48 38.57 1.66
CA SER A 208 2.63 37.10 1.65
C SER A 208 1.25 36.46 1.48
N ALA A 209 1.10 35.73 0.37
CA ALA A 209 -0.08 34.88 0.12
C ALA A 209 -0.14 33.73 1.13
N GLU A 210 1.01 33.18 1.50
CA GLU A 210 1.15 32.11 2.49
C GLU A 210 0.63 32.54 3.86
N TYR A 211 1.04 33.72 4.35
CA TYR A 211 0.57 34.20 5.64
C TYR A 211 -0.92 34.57 5.63
N ALA A 212 -1.43 35.06 4.50
CA ALA A 212 -2.86 35.26 4.33
C ALA A 212 -3.64 33.95 4.38
N THR A 213 -3.15 32.90 3.72
CA THR A 213 -3.77 31.56 3.76
C THR A 213 -3.73 30.98 5.18
N LEU A 214 -2.58 31.06 5.86
CA LEU A 214 -2.43 30.63 7.27
C LEU A 214 -3.39 31.40 8.21
N ALA A 215 -3.59 32.67 7.97
CA ALA A 215 -4.59 33.47 8.72
C ALA A 215 -6.01 32.94 8.46
N GLY A 216 -6.34 32.58 7.22
CA GLY A 216 -7.60 31.95 6.86
C GLY A 216 -7.84 30.67 7.66
N ASP A 217 -6.87 29.76 7.68
CA ASP A 217 -6.94 28.49 8.43
C ASP A 217 -7.17 28.74 9.93
N LEU A 218 -6.41 29.67 10.50
CA LEU A 218 -6.52 29.99 11.91
C LEU A 218 -7.90 30.55 12.28
N PHE A 219 -8.42 31.54 11.51
CA PHE A 219 -9.72 32.11 11.77
C PHE A 219 -10.85 31.10 11.61
N HIS A 220 -10.71 30.18 10.66
CA HIS A 220 -11.64 29.07 10.47
C HIS A 220 -11.63 28.12 11.68
N GLN A 221 -10.46 27.70 12.15
CA GLN A 221 -10.32 26.87 13.36
C GLN A 221 -10.91 27.54 14.62
N LEU A 222 -10.88 28.87 14.67
CA LEU A 222 -11.51 29.66 15.76
C LEU A 222 -13.02 29.91 15.55
N GLY A 223 -13.62 29.31 14.51
CA GLY A 223 -15.05 29.47 14.18
C GLY A 223 -15.43 30.84 13.60
N ASP A 224 -14.45 31.66 13.23
CA ASP A 224 -14.66 33.00 12.65
C ASP A 224 -14.59 32.92 11.12
N ASN A 225 -15.63 32.27 10.53
CA ASN A 225 -15.70 31.99 9.12
C ASN A 225 -15.70 33.22 8.21
N ASP A 226 -16.25 34.33 8.68
CA ASP A 226 -16.25 35.61 7.93
C ASP A 226 -14.82 36.14 7.76
N SER A 227 -14.06 36.19 8.85
CA SER A 227 -12.65 36.58 8.80
C SER A 227 -11.81 35.58 8.01
N ALA A 228 -12.05 34.26 8.15
CA ALA A 228 -11.37 33.22 7.41
C ALA A 228 -11.49 33.44 5.90
N LEU A 229 -12.72 33.65 5.41
CA LEU A 229 -12.97 33.87 3.99
C LEU A 229 -12.27 35.14 3.46
N VAL A 230 -12.22 36.20 4.24
CA VAL A 230 -11.50 37.46 3.88
C VAL A 230 -10.01 37.15 3.66
N TYR A 231 -9.40 36.41 4.57
CA TYR A 231 -7.97 36.05 4.46
C TYR A 231 -7.66 35.06 3.38
N TYR A 232 -8.49 34.03 3.16
CA TYR A 232 -8.34 33.11 2.01
C TYR A 232 -8.44 33.85 0.68
N ASN A 233 -9.43 34.74 0.53
CA ASN A 233 -9.54 35.57 -0.67
C ASN A 233 -8.30 36.44 -0.87
N ARG A 234 -7.77 37.02 0.22
CA ARG A 234 -6.54 37.80 0.18
C ARG A 234 -5.34 36.95 -0.27
N GLY A 235 -5.21 35.70 0.19
CA GLY A 235 -4.16 34.77 -0.24
C GLY A 235 -4.16 34.56 -1.76
N VAL A 236 -5.32 34.22 -2.31
CA VAL A 236 -5.49 34.02 -3.76
C VAL A 236 -5.33 35.31 -4.58
N GLU A 237 -5.75 36.48 -4.04
CA GLU A 237 -5.53 37.78 -4.70
C GLU A 237 -4.04 38.17 -4.78
N LEU A 238 -3.29 37.86 -3.72
CA LEU A 238 -1.86 38.19 -3.65
C LEU A 238 -1.03 37.32 -4.61
N ASP A 239 -1.42 36.05 -4.74
CA ASP A 239 -0.80 35.12 -5.69
C ASP A 239 -1.85 34.21 -6.36
N PRO A 240 -2.38 34.62 -7.52
CA PRO A 240 -3.38 33.83 -8.25
C PRO A 240 -2.83 32.53 -8.85
N THR A 241 -1.51 32.28 -8.75
CA THR A 241 -0.87 31.04 -9.23
C THR A 241 -0.57 30.06 -8.11
N ASN A 242 -0.83 30.44 -6.85
CA ASN A 242 -0.58 29.62 -5.67
C ASN A 242 -1.68 28.55 -5.49
N GLY A 243 -1.38 27.30 -5.89
CA GLY A 243 -2.32 26.17 -5.79
C GLY A 243 -2.66 25.80 -4.36
N ALA A 244 -1.72 25.98 -3.40
CA ALA A 244 -1.98 25.73 -1.99
C ALA A 244 -3.05 26.70 -1.44
N ALA A 245 -3.02 27.99 -1.82
CA ALA A 245 -4.03 28.97 -1.39
C ALA A 245 -5.45 28.59 -1.89
N TYR A 246 -5.56 28.10 -3.13
CA TYR A 246 -6.84 27.56 -3.63
C TYR A 246 -7.27 26.30 -2.89
N TYR A 247 -6.33 25.43 -2.56
CA TYR A 247 -6.62 24.19 -1.83
C TYR A 247 -7.16 24.46 -0.42
N HIS A 248 -6.48 25.31 0.35
CA HIS A 248 -6.95 25.67 1.69
C HIS A 248 -8.33 26.34 1.66
N ARG A 249 -8.57 27.20 0.66
CA ARG A 249 -9.90 27.81 0.48
C ARG A 249 -10.95 26.77 0.03
N ALA A 250 -10.55 25.75 -0.73
CA ALA A 250 -11.44 24.63 -1.07
C ALA A 250 -11.86 23.87 0.19
N LEU A 251 -10.91 23.47 1.04
CA LEU A 251 -11.22 22.80 2.31
C LEU A 251 -12.17 23.61 3.18
N PHE A 252 -11.97 24.93 3.26
CA PHE A 252 -12.90 25.81 3.95
C PHE A 252 -14.32 25.73 3.37
N TYR A 253 -14.47 25.76 2.03
CA TYR A 253 -15.79 25.63 1.40
C TYR A 253 -16.42 24.26 1.63
N GLU A 254 -15.63 23.20 1.69
CA GLU A 254 -16.09 21.86 2.05
C GLU A 254 -16.70 21.85 3.47
N ASP A 255 -15.96 22.38 4.45
CA ASP A 255 -16.36 22.37 5.86
C ASP A 255 -17.64 23.19 6.12
N ILE A 256 -17.84 24.27 5.37
CA ILE A 256 -19.10 25.05 5.46
C ILE A 256 -20.23 24.53 4.57
N GLY A 257 -20.00 23.41 3.81
CA GLY A 257 -21.00 22.76 2.96
C GLY A 257 -21.27 23.46 1.63
N ASP A 258 -20.40 24.38 1.16
CA ASP A 258 -20.53 25.02 -0.15
C ASP A 258 -19.85 24.18 -1.24
N SER A 259 -20.52 23.10 -1.65
CA SER A 259 -20.00 22.14 -2.63
C SER A 259 -19.68 22.77 -3.99
N ALA A 260 -20.42 23.80 -4.42
CA ALA A 260 -20.19 24.43 -5.72
C ALA A 260 -18.88 25.22 -5.76
N ARG A 261 -18.57 25.95 -4.69
CA ARG A 261 -17.30 26.67 -4.57
C ARG A 261 -16.14 25.71 -4.30
N TYR A 262 -16.31 24.71 -3.42
CA TYR A 262 -15.34 23.63 -3.24
C TYR A 262 -14.89 23.04 -4.58
N ASP A 263 -15.83 22.60 -5.39
CA ASP A 263 -15.59 22.01 -6.70
C ASP A 263 -14.76 22.93 -7.64
N SER A 264 -15.12 24.22 -7.67
CA SER A 264 -14.39 25.20 -8.48
C SER A 264 -12.96 25.41 -8.01
N GLU A 265 -12.73 25.48 -6.69
CA GLU A 265 -11.42 25.72 -6.08
C GLU A 265 -10.49 24.52 -6.24
N VAL A 266 -10.98 23.30 -5.99
CA VAL A 266 -10.22 22.05 -6.22
C VAL A 266 -9.78 21.95 -7.68
N PHE A 267 -10.72 22.20 -8.61
CA PHE A 267 -10.42 22.18 -10.03
C PHE A 267 -9.31 23.17 -10.40
N ARG A 268 -9.32 24.36 -9.78
CA ARG A 268 -8.28 25.38 -10.00
C ARG A 268 -6.94 24.96 -9.40
N ALA A 269 -6.93 24.49 -8.14
CA ALA A 269 -5.73 24.07 -7.44
C ALA A 269 -4.98 22.95 -8.20
N LEU A 270 -5.71 21.95 -8.70
CA LEU A 270 -5.13 20.82 -9.45
C LEU A 270 -4.46 21.25 -10.78
N GLN A 271 -4.89 22.35 -11.38
CA GLN A 271 -4.30 22.84 -12.62
C GLN A 271 -3.02 23.66 -12.41
N LEU A 272 -2.77 24.16 -11.21
CA LEU A 272 -1.63 25.02 -10.92
C LEU A 272 -0.35 24.18 -10.67
N PRO A 273 0.81 24.56 -11.23
CA PRO A 273 2.01 23.72 -11.17
C PRO A 273 2.79 23.81 -9.86
N ASP A 274 2.57 24.83 -9.05
CA ASP A 274 3.29 25.12 -7.80
C ASP A 274 2.90 24.23 -6.62
N LEU A 275 1.75 23.56 -6.70
CA LEU A 275 1.36 22.53 -5.72
C LEU A 275 2.09 21.23 -6.02
N GLU A 276 2.70 20.63 -4.99
CA GLU A 276 3.40 19.35 -5.11
C GLU A 276 2.47 18.21 -5.53
N LEU A 277 3.06 17.14 -6.08
CA LEU A 277 2.30 16.03 -6.65
C LEU A 277 1.47 15.26 -5.62
N GLU A 278 2.05 14.93 -4.46
CA GLU A 278 1.36 14.13 -3.44
C GLU A 278 0.05 14.77 -2.95
N PRO A 279 0.02 16.06 -2.58
CA PRO A 279 -1.24 16.75 -2.28
C PRO A 279 -2.23 16.72 -3.46
N LYS A 280 -1.76 16.88 -4.70
CA LYS A 280 -2.63 16.81 -5.88
C LYS A 280 -3.26 15.43 -6.07
N LEU A 281 -2.51 14.36 -5.86
CA LEU A 281 -3.03 13.00 -5.96
C LEU A 281 -4.11 12.73 -4.90
N GLY A 282 -3.89 13.16 -3.66
CA GLY A 282 -4.88 13.08 -2.58
C GLY A 282 -6.17 13.82 -2.94
N MET A 283 -6.04 15.10 -3.34
CA MET A 283 -7.19 15.91 -3.76
C MET A 283 -7.95 15.32 -4.95
N LEU A 284 -7.22 14.82 -5.95
CA LEU A 284 -7.84 14.21 -7.12
C LEU A 284 -8.56 12.91 -6.77
N TYR A 285 -7.98 12.08 -5.91
CA TYR A 285 -8.60 10.86 -5.41
C TYR A 285 -9.94 11.18 -4.70
N ASP A 286 -9.92 12.12 -3.76
CA ASP A 286 -11.13 12.54 -3.02
C ASP A 286 -12.18 13.14 -3.94
N TYR A 287 -11.76 13.99 -4.89
CA TYR A 287 -12.64 14.60 -5.87
C TYR A 287 -13.30 13.56 -6.77
N VAL A 288 -12.52 12.61 -7.29
CA VAL A 288 -13.01 11.53 -8.15
C VAL A 288 -13.95 10.61 -7.38
N SER A 289 -13.60 10.23 -6.14
CA SER A 289 -14.41 9.32 -5.31
C SER A 289 -15.82 9.87 -5.03
N LYS A 290 -15.97 11.19 -4.98
CA LYS A 290 -17.25 11.87 -4.78
C LYS A 290 -18.10 11.98 -6.06
N LEU A 291 -17.47 12.00 -7.22
CA LEU A 291 -18.11 12.40 -8.49
C LEU A 291 -18.12 11.30 -9.57
N TYR A 292 -17.42 10.17 -9.38
CA TYR A 292 -17.28 9.14 -10.44
C TYR A 292 -18.62 8.56 -10.91
N ALA A 293 -19.62 8.51 -10.02
CA ALA A 293 -20.96 8.00 -10.35
C ALA A 293 -21.80 8.98 -11.20
N ASP A 294 -21.44 10.27 -11.21
CA ASP A 294 -22.10 11.27 -12.05
C ASP A 294 -21.46 11.32 -13.44
N THR A 295 -22.14 10.74 -14.41
CA THR A 295 -21.66 10.68 -15.79
C THR A 295 -21.46 12.07 -16.43
N LEU A 296 -22.13 13.11 -15.93
CA LEU A 296 -21.97 14.49 -16.41
C LEU A 296 -20.61 15.10 -16.00
N GLN A 297 -19.99 14.59 -14.92
CA GLN A 297 -18.69 15.05 -14.44
C GLN A 297 -17.50 14.33 -15.11
N GLN A 298 -17.72 13.20 -15.76
CA GLN A 298 -16.65 12.42 -16.38
C GLN A 298 -15.72 13.25 -17.30
N PRO A 299 -16.21 14.10 -18.22
CA PRO A 299 -15.32 14.89 -19.08
C PRO A 299 -14.43 15.86 -18.29
N ARG A 300 -14.95 16.36 -17.16
CA ARG A 300 -14.23 17.28 -16.28
C ARG A 300 -13.13 16.55 -15.51
N ILE A 301 -13.42 15.38 -14.96
CA ILE A 301 -12.46 14.50 -14.30
C ILE A 301 -11.33 14.11 -15.26
N GLU A 302 -11.68 13.68 -16.48
CA GLU A 302 -10.69 13.32 -17.49
C GLU A 302 -9.78 14.51 -17.87
N LYS A 303 -10.33 15.73 -17.93
CA LYS A 303 -9.54 16.94 -18.16
C LYS A 303 -8.53 17.20 -17.05
N LEU A 304 -8.87 16.92 -15.79
CA LEU A 304 -7.93 17.02 -14.67
C LEU A 304 -6.80 16.02 -14.79
N PHE A 305 -7.11 14.75 -15.11
CA PHE A 305 -6.08 13.74 -15.35
C PHE A 305 -5.16 14.13 -16.50
N GLN A 306 -5.69 14.63 -17.62
CA GLN A 306 -4.89 15.10 -18.75
C GLN A 306 -3.98 16.28 -18.35
N SER A 307 -4.49 17.19 -17.51
CA SER A 307 -3.68 18.30 -16.98
C SER A 307 -2.52 17.78 -16.14
N LEU A 308 -2.78 16.82 -15.23
CA LEU A 308 -1.73 16.22 -14.39
C LEU A 308 -0.73 15.41 -15.21
N ILE A 309 -1.17 14.64 -16.19
CA ILE A 309 -0.29 13.92 -17.12
C ILE A 309 0.62 14.88 -17.88
N THR A 310 0.11 16.06 -18.26
CA THR A 310 0.92 17.09 -18.93
C THR A 310 1.95 17.71 -17.99
N GLN A 311 1.59 17.92 -16.72
CA GLN A 311 2.50 18.46 -15.70
C GLN A 311 3.55 17.43 -15.26
N TYR A 312 3.16 16.15 -15.16
CA TYR A 312 3.96 15.04 -14.65
C TYR A 312 3.98 13.86 -15.63
N PRO A 313 4.60 14.01 -16.82
CA PRO A 313 4.49 13.03 -17.90
C PRO A 313 5.10 11.66 -17.58
N HIS A 314 6.06 11.61 -16.65
CA HIS A 314 6.81 10.40 -16.28
C HIS A 314 6.40 9.81 -14.92
N GLU A 315 5.32 10.30 -14.32
CA GLU A 315 4.87 9.84 -13.02
C GLU A 315 3.86 8.69 -13.14
N ALA A 316 4.31 7.49 -12.75
CA ALA A 316 3.49 6.28 -12.78
C ALA A 316 2.24 6.39 -11.88
N SER A 317 2.33 7.09 -10.75
CA SER A 317 1.23 7.30 -9.81
C SER A 317 0.03 8.01 -10.43
N VAL A 318 0.26 9.04 -11.26
CA VAL A 318 -0.80 9.75 -11.99
C VAL A 318 -1.50 8.83 -13.01
N ARG A 319 -0.70 8.04 -13.74
CA ARG A 319 -1.20 7.09 -14.73
C ARG A 319 -1.98 5.95 -14.09
N ASN A 320 -1.49 5.44 -12.98
CA ASN A 320 -2.16 4.42 -12.19
C ASN A 320 -3.53 4.89 -11.70
N LEU A 321 -3.59 6.08 -11.08
CA LEU A 321 -4.83 6.66 -10.58
C LEU A 321 -5.84 6.90 -11.71
N TYR A 322 -5.36 7.37 -12.88
CA TYR A 322 -6.23 7.54 -14.04
C TYR A 322 -6.71 6.20 -14.60
N GLY A 323 -5.84 5.20 -14.66
CA GLY A 323 -6.21 3.84 -15.06
C GLY A 323 -7.30 3.25 -14.15
N ASP A 324 -7.15 3.38 -12.83
CA ASP A 324 -8.12 2.90 -11.84
C ASP A 324 -9.49 3.61 -12.02
N TYR A 325 -9.47 4.93 -12.20
CA TYR A 325 -10.69 5.67 -12.53
C TYR A 325 -11.36 5.15 -13.81
N LEU A 326 -10.59 4.95 -14.89
CA LEU A 326 -11.12 4.47 -16.15
C LEU A 326 -11.71 3.05 -16.05
N VAL A 327 -11.11 2.18 -15.21
CA VAL A 327 -11.68 0.87 -14.88
C VAL A 327 -13.04 1.03 -14.17
N THR A 328 -13.10 1.92 -13.18
CA THR A 328 -14.34 2.18 -12.41
C THR A 328 -15.49 2.65 -13.27
N VAL A 329 -15.20 3.41 -14.33
CA VAL A 329 -16.22 3.88 -15.29
C VAL A 329 -16.36 2.99 -16.54
N ASN A 330 -15.86 1.76 -16.48
CA ASN A 330 -15.92 0.73 -17.53
C ASN A 330 -15.24 1.11 -18.86
N LYS A 331 -14.26 2.01 -18.83
CA LYS A 331 -13.46 2.40 -20.01
C LYS A 331 -12.17 1.56 -20.09
N TYR A 332 -12.30 0.26 -20.36
CA TYR A 332 -11.21 -0.71 -20.23
C TYR A 332 -10.04 -0.49 -21.20
N ALA A 333 -10.30 -0.15 -22.46
CA ALA A 333 -9.23 0.06 -23.43
C ALA A 333 -8.37 1.30 -23.10
N PRO A 334 -8.95 2.49 -22.80
CA PRO A 334 -8.18 3.62 -22.27
C PRO A 334 -7.48 3.32 -20.94
N ALA A 335 -8.08 2.51 -20.05
CA ALA A 335 -7.44 2.10 -18.80
C ALA A 335 -6.16 1.31 -19.06
N ALA A 336 -6.22 0.32 -19.97
CA ALA A 336 -5.06 -0.47 -20.37
C ALA A 336 -3.92 0.40 -20.92
N GLU A 337 -4.22 1.45 -21.67
CA GLU A 337 -3.21 2.40 -22.17
C GLU A 337 -2.50 3.12 -21.03
N GLN A 338 -3.24 3.61 -20.03
CA GLN A 338 -2.64 4.31 -18.89
C GLN A 338 -1.80 3.37 -18.02
N ILE A 339 -2.33 2.19 -17.70
CA ILE A 339 -1.62 1.18 -16.89
C ILE A 339 -0.37 0.65 -17.64
N SER A 340 -0.44 0.46 -18.96
CA SER A 340 0.74 0.09 -19.76
C SER A 340 1.88 1.10 -19.59
N TYR A 341 1.55 2.38 -19.66
CA TYR A 341 2.54 3.45 -19.45
C TYR A 341 3.10 3.45 -18.03
N ALA A 342 2.25 3.18 -17.05
CA ALA A 342 2.68 3.12 -15.65
C ALA A 342 3.65 1.98 -15.37
N VAL A 343 3.38 0.76 -15.86
CA VAL A 343 4.27 -0.39 -15.66
C VAL A 343 5.57 -0.30 -16.47
N ASP A 344 5.57 0.43 -17.58
CA ASP A 344 6.80 0.73 -18.34
C ASP A 344 7.71 1.71 -17.57
N THR A 345 7.12 2.60 -16.77
CA THR A 345 7.85 3.59 -15.95
C THR A 345 8.28 3.01 -14.61
N ASP A 346 7.37 2.28 -13.93
CA ASP A 346 7.64 1.57 -12.68
C ASP A 346 7.15 0.12 -12.77
N PRO A 347 8.04 -0.84 -13.11
CA PRO A 347 7.69 -2.23 -13.27
C PRO A 347 7.62 -3.04 -11.96
N THR A 348 7.79 -2.41 -10.80
CA THR A 348 7.97 -3.11 -9.50
C THR A 348 6.67 -3.64 -8.90
N ASP A 349 5.51 -3.11 -9.29
CA ASP A 349 4.21 -3.55 -8.78
C ASP A 349 3.59 -4.66 -9.66
N VAL A 350 3.68 -5.89 -9.21
CA VAL A 350 3.11 -7.07 -9.89
C VAL A 350 1.59 -6.95 -10.11
N LYS A 351 0.86 -6.28 -9.20
CA LYS A 351 -0.60 -6.12 -9.32
C LYS A 351 -0.99 -5.25 -10.51
N ARG A 352 -0.15 -4.27 -10.87
CA ARG A 352 -0.37 -3.43 -12.07
C ARG A 352 -0.19 -4.23 -13.36
N TRP A 353 0.79 -5.12 -13.40
CA TRP A 353 0.94 -6.07 -14.51
C TRP A 353 -0.24 -7.02 -14.63
N GLN A 354 -0.74 -7.55 -13.50
CA GLN A 354 -1.91 -8.41 -13.47
C GLN A 354 -3.17 -7.67 -13.95
N LEU A 355 -3.37 -6.42 -13.51
CA LEU A 355 -4.47 -5.59 -13.97
C LEU A 355 -4.38 -5.35 -15.48
N LEU A 356 -3.23 -4.96 -15.99
CA LEU A 356 -3.02 -4.74 -17.43
C LEU A 356 -3.33 -6.01 -18.25
N GLY A 357 -2.83 -7.16 -17.80
CA GLY A 357 -3.11 -8.44 -18.43
C GLY A 357 -4.60 -8.77 -18.42
N SER A 358 -5.29 -8.52 -17.30
CA SER A 358 -6.74 -8.72 -17.17
C SER A 358 -7.56 -7.81 -18.09
N LEU A 359 -7.16 -6.54 -18.23
CA LEU A 359 -7.81 -5.59 -19.15
C LEU A 359 -7.67 -6.05 -20.61
N TYR A 360 -6.50 -6.49 -21.03
CA TYR A 360 -6.31 -7.05 -22.37
C TYR A 360 -7.05 -8.38 -22.55
N PHE A 361 -7.15 -9.20 -21.50
CA PHE A 361 -7.89 -10.46 -21.54
C PHE A 361 -9.39 -10.19 -21.75
N THR A 362 -9.96 -9.26 -20.99
CA THR A 362 -11.36 -8.78 -21.16
C THR A 362 -11.61 -8.23 -22.56
N GLY A 363 -10.65 -7.49 -23.11
CA GLY A 363 -10.67 -7.01 -24.50
C GLY A 363 -10.45 -8.10 -25.56
N LYS A 364 -10.24 -9.36 -25.16
CA LYS A 364 -9.90 -10.51 -26.05
C LYS A 364 -8.61 -10.28 -26.85
N GLU A 365 -7.72 -9.41 -26.36
CA GLU A 365 -6.43 -9.10 -26.98
C GLU A 365 -5.33 -10.08 -26.49
N TYR A 366 -5.55 -11.39 -26.63
CA TYR A 366 -4.72 -12.45 -26.08
C TYR A 366 -3.22 -12.34 -26.39
N PRO A 367 -2.79 -11.95 -27.61
CA PRO A 367 -1.38 -11.71 -27.89
C PRO A 367 -0.77 -10.60 -27.01
N LYS A 368 -1.54 -9.56 -26.66
CA LYS A 368 -1.08 -8.51 -25.74
C LYS A 368 -1.00 -9.04 -24.30
N VAL A 369 -1.92 -9.89 -23.87
CA VAL A 369 -1.82 -10.56 -22.55
C VAL A 369 -0.49 -11.28 -22.44
N ILE A 370 -0.17 -12.12 -23.43
CA ILE A 370 1.06 -12.94 -23.45
C ILE A 370 2.32 -12.04 -23.44
N SER A 371 2.35 -10.98 -24.25
CA SER A 371 3.48 -10.06 -24.28
C SER A 371 3.64 -9.29 -22.94
N THR A 372 2.54 -8.87 -22.34
CA THR A 372 2.50 -8.21 -21.03
C THR A 372 3.06 -9.11 -19.93
N VAL A 373 2.55 -10.37 -19.87
CA VAL A 373 3.03 -11.35 -18.91
C VAL A 373 4.53 -11.65 -19.10
N ASN A 374 4.99 -11.83 -20.32
CA ASN A 374 6.41 -12.08 -20.58
C ASN A 374 7.30 -10.89 -20.18
N SER A 375 6.80 -9.67 -20.28
CA SER A 375 7.51 -8.49 -19.78
C SER A 375 7.51 -8.46 -18.25
N ALA A 376 6.38 -8.72 -17.62
CA ALA A 376 6.23 -8.76 -16.16
C ALA A 376 7.11 -9.82 -15.50
N LEU A 377 7.22 -11.01 -16.09
CA LEU A 377 8.04 -12.13 -15.58
C LEU A 377 9.54 -11.83 -15.53
N ARG A 378 10.03 -10.81 -16.23
CA ARG A 378 11.43 -10.36 -16.11
C ARG A 378 11.69 -9.71 -14.74
N TYR A 379 10.66 -9.11 -14.15
CA TYR A 379 10.72 -8.43 -12.86
C TYR A 379 10.15 -9.30 -11.73
N HIS A 380 9.19 -10.17 -12.06
CA HIS A 380 8.43 -10.99 -11.11
C HIS A 380 8.43 -12.48 -11.52
N PRO A 381 9.61 -13.14 -11.56
CA PRO A 381 9.74 -14.50 -12.12
C PRO A 381 8.98 -15.57 -11.33
N SER A 382 8.63 -15.31 -10.06
CA SER A 382 7.89 -16.26 -9.20
C SER A 382 6.40 -15.94 -9.07
N ALA A 383 5.85 -15.00 -9.88
CA ALA A 383 4.44 -14.64 -9.81
C ALA A 383 3.58 -15.69 -10.54
N VAL A 384 3.02 -16.61 -9.78
CA VAL A 384 2.22 -17.76 -10.28
C VAL A 384 1.02 -17.31 -11.11
N GLU A 385 0.36 -16.24 -10.70
CA GLU A 385 -0.81 -15.66 -11.37
C GLU A 385 -0.49 -15.18 -12.79
N LEU A 386 0.72 -14.72 -13.04
CA LEU A 386 1.15 -14.30 -14.38
C LEU A 386 1.26 -15.50 -15.31
N TYR A 387 1.83 -16.61 -14.84
CA TYR A 387 1.92 -17.84 -15.64
C TYR A 387 0.53 -18.40 -15.96
N THR A 388 -0.38 -18.44 -14.99
CA THR A 388 -1.75 -18.93 -15.22
C THR A 388 -2.53 -18.03 -16.17
N MET A 389 -2.32 -16.70 -16.10
CA MET A 389 -2.91 -15.74 -17.04
C MET A 389 -2.41 -15.95 -18.48
N ALA A 390 -1.09 -16.15 -18.67
CA ALA A 390 -0.54 -16.43 -19.98
C ALA A 390 -1.07 -17.77 -20.54
N ALA A 391 -1.16 -18.80 -19.70
CA ALA A 391 -1.72 -20.09 -20.09
C ALA A 391 -3.18 -19.99 -20.54
N ALA A 392 -3.99 -19.21 -19.81
CA ALA A 392 -5.37 -18.94 -20.19
C ALA A 392 -5.45 -18.23 -21.56
N ALA A 393 -4.59 -17.22 -21.79
CA ALA A 393 -4.53 -16.51 -23.07
C ALA A 393 -4.08 -17.43 -24.24
N GLU A 394 -3.07 -18.27 -24.02
CA GLU A 394 -2.61 -19.27 -25.01
C GLU A 394 -3.70 -20.30 -25.34
N SER A 395 -4.49 -20.71 -24.33
CA SER A 395 -5.63 -21.60 -24.52
C SER A 395 -6.70 -20.97 -25.40
N GLN A 396 -7.00 -19.67 -25.23
CA GLN A 396 -7.97 -18.96 -26.06
C GLN A 396 -7.56 -18.87 -27.54
N ILE A 397 -6.26 -18.81 -27.82
CA ILE A 397 -5.74 -18.86 -29.21
C ILE A 397 -5.41 -20.28 -29.67
N LYS A 398 -5.87 -21.29 -28.93
CA LYS A 398 -5.74 -22.72 -29.23
C LYS A 398 -4.28 -23.22 -29.26
N ASN A 399 -3.39 -22.57 -28.54
CA ASN A 399 -1.99 -22.97 -28.42
C ASN A 399 -1.76 -23.79 -27.13
N SER A 400 -2.30 -24.98 -27.11
CA SER A 400 -2.28 -25.86 -25.92
C SER A 400 -0.86 -26.23 -25.45
N GLU A 401 0.13 -26.33 -26.37
CA GLU A 401 1.52 -26.62 -25.99
C GLU A 401 2.12 -25.54 -25.11
N LYS A 402 1.98 -24.27 -25.50
CA LYS A 402 2.46 -23.16 -24.71
C LYS A 402 1.63 -22.95 -23.44
N ALA A 403 0.33 -23.19 -23.47
CA ALA A 403 -0.48 -23.17 -22.26
C ALA A 403 0.06 -24.15 -21.22
N LEU A 404 0.38 -25.39 -21.61
CA LEU A 404 1.00 -26.37 -20.72
C LEU A 404 2.40 -25.96 -20.25
N GLU A 405 3.21 -25.33 -21.11
CA GLU A 405 4.51 -24.80 -20.71
C GLU A 405 4.37 -23.77 -19.55
N TYR A 406 3.48 -22.80 -19.69
CA TYR A 406 3.22 -21.81 -18.63
C TYR A 406 2.64 -22.46 -17.37
N LEU A 407 1.70 -23.38 -17.48
CA LEU A 407 1.11 -24.07 -16.32
C LEU A 407 2.15 -24.93 -15.57
N ASN A 408 3.04 -25.60 -16.30
CA ASN A 408 4.13 -26.34 -15.68
C ASN A 408 5.13 -25.41 -14.97
N ARG A 409 5.38 -24.21 -15.52
CA ARG A 409 6.17 -23.20 -14.81
C ARG A 409 5.44 -22.71 -13.55
N ALA A 410 4.13 -22.47 -13.61
CA ALA A 410 3.33 -22.13 -12.44
C ALA A 410 3.44 -23.19 -11.32
N LEU A 411 3.43 -24.50 -11.67
CA LEU A 411 3.61 -25.58 -10.71
C LEU A 411 5.00 -25.60 -10.05
N LEU A 412 6.04 -25.08 -10.72
CA LEU A 412 7.39 -25.01 -10.14
C LEU A 412 7.53 -23.82 -9.17
N GLU A 413 6.79 -22.75 -9.38
CA GLU A 413 6.88 -21.52 -8.60
C GLU A 413 5.85 -21.45 -7.45
N VAL A 414 4.77 -22.25 -7.52
CA VAL A 414 3.73 -22.25 -6.50
C VAL A 414 4.24 -22.86 -5.19
N ASP A 415 3.90 -22.22 -4.07
CA ASP A 415 4.19 -22.78 -2.75
C ASP A 415 3.38 -24.06 -2.53
N SER A 416 4.08 -25.12 -2.11
CA SER A 416 3.51 -26.44 -1.84
C SER A 416 2.40 -26.45 -0.76
N VAL A 417 2.34 -25.42 0.09
CA VAL A 417 1.27 -25.26 1.08
C VAL A 417 0.03 -24.54 0.52
N ASN A 418 0.15 -23.93 -0.66
CA ASN A 418 -0.99 -23.28 -1.32
C ASN A 418 -1.80 -24.29 -2.15
N THR A 419 -2.58 -25.09 -1.42
CA THR A 419 -3.37 -26.19 -2.03
C THR A 419 -4.43 -25.67 -3.01
N ASP A 420 -4.96 -24.47 -2.81
CA ASP A 420 -5.94 -23.86 -3.72
C ASP A 420 -5.31 -23.51 -5.07
N ALA A 421 -4.13 -22.89 -5.06
CA ALA A 421 -3.40 -22.58 -6.30
C ALA A 421 -2.99 -23.87 -7.03
N LEU A 422 -2.49 -24.89 -6.29
CA LEU A 422 -2.15 -26.20 -6.84
C LEU A 422 -3.36 -26.87 -7.49
N SER A 423 -4.52 -26.80 -6.83
CA SER A 423 -5.78 -27.33 -7.37
C SER A 423 -6.18 -26.63 -8.67
N ASN A 424 -6.17 -25.30 -8.68
CA ASN A 424 -6.55 -24.50 -9.84
C ASN A 424 -5.61 -24.74 -11.04
N ILE A 425 -4.30 -24.81 -10.80
CA ILE A 425 -3.33 -25.07 -11.87
C ILE A 425 -3.54 -26.48 -12.45
N ASN A 426 -3.73 -27.49 -11.59
CA ASN A 426 -4.00 -28.86 -12.07
C ASN A 426 -5.33 -28.95 -12.82
N THR A 427 -6.37 -28.21 -12.44
CA THR A 427 -7.62 -28.09 -13.19
C THR A 427 -7.36 -27.55 -14.60
N SER A 428 -6.61 -26.46 -14.72
CA SER A 428 -6.29 -25.84 -16.01
C SER A 428 -5.44 -26.75 -16.91
N ILE A 429 -4.54 -27.55 -16.31
CA ILE A 429 -3.78 -28.58 -17.04
C ILE A 429 -4.74 -29.66 -17.56
N GLY A 430 -5.67 -30.12 -16.73
CA GLY A 430 -6.72 -31.06 -17.10
C GLY A 430 -7.54 -30.57 -18.29
N ASP A 431 -8.04 -29.33 -18.23
CA ASP A 431 -8.79 -28.70 -19.31
C ASP A 431 -7.99 -28.65 -20.62
N THR A 432 -6.69 -28.31 -20.51
CA THR A 432 -5.81 -28.22 -21.67
C THR A 432 -5.59 -29.60 -22.31
N TYR A 433 -5.34 -30.66 -21.54
CA TYR A 433 -5.22 -32.02 -22.06
C TYR A 433 -6.54 -32.54 -22.64
N TYR A 434 -7.67 -32.23 -22.04
CA TYR A 434 -8.97 -32.59 -22.57
C TYR A 434 -9.20 -31.98 -23.96
N THR A 435 -8.89 -30.68 -24.10
CA THR A 435 -9.00 -29.93 -25.36
C THR A 435 -8.08 -30.52 -26.45
N GLN A 436 -6.92 -31.07 -26.09
CA GLN A 436 -6.02 -31.80 -27.00
C GLN A 436 -6.54 -33.22 -27.37
N GLY A 437 -7.63 -33.67 -26.76
CA GLY A 437 -8.17 -35.03 -26.93
C GLY A 437 -7.49 -36.09 -26.06
N ASN A 438 -6.54 -35.73 -25.20
CA ASN A 438 -5.88 -36.65 -24.28
C ASN A 438 -6.66 -36.76 -22.97
N LYS A 439 -7.82 -37.42 -23.06
CA LYS A 439 -8.83 -37.47 -22.02
C LYS A 439 -8.35 -38.18 -20.74
N ASP A 440 -7.62 -39.30 -20.89
CA ASP A 440 -7.13 -40.06 -19.73
C ASP A 440 -6.14 -39.23 -18.90
N THR A 441 -5.23 -38.52 -19.54
CA THR A 441 -4.32 -37.59 -18.86
C THR A 441 -5.10 -36.44 -18.21
N ALA A 442 -6.12 -35.87 -18.87
CA ALA A 442 -6.96 -34.83 -18.30
C ALA A 442 -7.59 -35.26 -16.97
N PHE A 443 -8.17 -36.48 -16.94
CA PHE A 443 -8.77 -36.99 -15.69
C PHE A 443 -7.76 -37.20 -14.57
N VAL A 444 -6.51 -37.62 -14.88
CA VAL A 444 -5.44 -37.68 -13.86
C VAL A 444 -5.20 -36.32 -13.20
N PHE A 445 -5.22 -35.24 -13.99
CA PHE A 445 -5.00 -33.90 -13.45
C PHE A 445 -6.22 -33.37 -12.68
N TYR A 446 -7.45 -33.68 -13.09
CA TYR A 446 -8.64 -33.38 -12.30
C TYR A 446 -8.63 -34.09 -10.93
N GLU A 447 -8.25 -35.37 -10.89
CA GLU A 447 -8.10 -36.08 -9.62
C GLU A 447 -7.04 -35.42 -8.74
N LYS A 448 -5.88 -35.04 -9.28
CA LYS A 448 -4.87 -34.30 -8.53
C LYS A 448 -5.40 -32.95 -8.02
N ALA A 449 -6.16 -32.24 -8.83
CA ALA A 449 -6.76 -30.98 -8.40
C ALA A 449 -7.67 -31.19 -7.18
N LEU A 450 -8.50 -32.23 -7.21
CA LEU A 450 -9.42 -32.57 -6.12
C LEU A 450 -8.72 -33.23 -4.91
N GLU A 451 -7.52 -33.82 -5.10
CA GLU A 451 -6.66 -34.23 -3.98
C GLU A 451 -6.11 -33.02 -3.20
N TYR A 452 -5.71 -31.94 -3.90
CA TYR A 452 -5.23 -30.70 -3.28
C TYR A 452 -6.36 -29.91 -2.62
N ASN A 453 -7.48 -29.73 -3.32
CA ASN A 453 -8.66 -29.08 -2.79
C ASN A 453 -9.93 -29.82 -3.22
N PRO A 454 -10.50 -30.71 -2.35
CA PRO A 454 -11.74 -31.43 -2.63
C PRO A 454 -12.96 -30.53 -2.83
N ASP A 455 -12.88 -29.27 -2.39
CA ASP A 455 -13.97 -28.29 -2.45
C ASP A 455 -13.81 -27.27 -3.61
N ASN A 456 -12.85 -27.51 -4.51
CA ASN A 456 -12.68 -26.68 -5.69
C ASN A 456 -13.88 -26.83 -6.64
N LEU A 457 -14.79 -25.87 -6.60
CA LEU A 457 -16.05 -25.90 -7.36
C LEU A 457 -15.81 -25.91 -8.88
N VAL A 458 -14.73 -25.25 -9.35
CA VAL A 458 -14.37 -25.23 -10.77
C VAL A 458 -13.90 -26.63 -11.22
N ALA A 459 -13.03 -27.24 -10.44
CA ALA A 459 -12.55 -28.61 -10.73
C ALA A 459 -13.71 -29.61 -10.70
N LEU A 460 -14.60 -29.52 -9.72
CA LEU A 460 -15.79 -30.38 -9.60
C LEU A 460 -16.71 -30.21 -10.80
N ASN A 461 -17.01 -28.97 -11.22
CA ASN A 461 -17.87 -28.67 -12.36
C ASN A 461 -17.25 -29.20 -13.66
N ASN A 462 -16.00 -28.88 -13.95
CA ASN A 462 -15.35 -29.26 -15.20
C ASN A 462 -15.17 -30.78 -15.30
N CYS A 463 -14.75 -31.43 -14.19
CA CYS A 463 -14.64 -32.87 -14.12
C CYS A 463 -16.00 -33.54 -14.37
N ALA A 464 -17.07 -33.08 -13.73
CA ALA A 464 -18.43 -33.60 -13.91
C ALA A 464 -18.92 -33.44 -15.37
N TYR A 465 -18.71 -32.24 -15.96
CA TYR A 465 -19.07 -31.97 -17.35
C TYR A 465 -18.37 -32.93 -18.32
N TYR A 466 -17.05 -33.05 -18.21
CA TYR A 466 -16.30 -33.92 -19.12
C TYR A 466 -16.58 -35.41 -18.88
N MET A 467 -16.83 -35.84 -17.62
CA MET A 467 -17.32 -37.20 -17.34
C MET A 467 -18.66 -37.45 -18.04
N ALA A 468 -19.57 -36.46 -18.00
CA ALA A 468 -20.85 -36.58 -18.69
C ALA A 468 -20.68 -36.65 -20.22
N CYS A 469 -19.82 -35.79 -20.79
CA CYS A 469 -19.52 -35.84 -22.25
C CYS A 469 -19.03 -37.21 -22.69
N GLU A 470 -18.17 -37.88 -21.88
CA GLU A 470 -17.62 -39.19 -22.18
C GLU A 470 -18.53 -40.35 -21.73
N GLY A 471 -19.65 -40.08 -21.05
CA GLY A 471 -20.50 -41.13 -20.45
C GLY A 471 -19.79 -41.95 -19.36
N ARG A 472 -18.80 -41.36 -18.68
CA ARG A 472 -17.95 -41.99 -17.68
C ARG A 472 -18.46 -41.70 -16.29
N ASP A 473 -18.73 -42.74 -15.50
CA ASP A 473 -19.15 -42.66 -14.09
C ASP A 473 -20.15 -41.52 -13.78
N LEU A 474 -21.29 -41.55 -14.45
CA LEU A 474 -22.32 -40.53 -14.38
C LEU A 474 -22.88 -40.30 -12.94
N ASP A 475 -22.81 -41.34 -12.10
CA ASP A 475 -23.25 -41.22 -10.70
C ASP A 475 -22.27 -40.40 -9.87
N ARG A 476 -20.99 -40.50 -10.14
CA ARG A 476 -19.96 -39.65 -9.53
C ARG A 476 -20.07 -38.22 -10.06
N ALA A 477 -20.22 -38.06 -11.38
CA ALA A 477 -20.42 -36.75 -12.01
C ALA A 477 -21.62 -36.02 -11.39
N LEU A 478 -22.73 -36.73 -11.16
CA LEU A 478 -23.91 -36.18 -10.51
C LEU A 478 -23.60 -35.67 -9.10
N LYS A 479 -22.94 -36.47 -8.26
CA LYS A 479 -22.56 -36.06 -6.90
C LYS A 479 -21.64 -34.84 -6.88
N MET A 480 -20.72 -34.73 -7.85
CA MET A 480 -19.83 -33.58 -7.98
C MET A 480 -20.62 -32.31 -8.29
N ILE A 481 -21.48 -32.36 -9.32
CA ILE A 481 -22.19 -31.17 -9.75
C ILE A 481 -23.33 -30.77 -8.79
N GLU A 482 -23.98 -31.72 -8.12
CA GLU A 482 -24.93 -31.44 -7.03
C GLU A 482 -24.30 -30.61 -5.91
N ARG A 483 -23.03 -30.88 -5.57
CA ARG A 483 -22.28 -30.07 -4.62
C ARG A 483 -22.08 -28.65 -5.11
N VAL A 484 -21.68 -28.49 -6.38
CA VAL A 484 -21.45 -27.17 -6.99
C VAL A 484 -22.75 -26.34 -7.02
N VAL A 485 -23.85 -26.94 -7.47
CA VAL A 485 -25.16 -26.26 -7.53
C VAL A 485 -25.70 -25.92 -6.13
N LYS A 486 -25.42 -26.73 -5.13
CA LYS A 486 -25.79 -26.44 -3.74
C LYS A 486 -25.10 -25.18 -3.21
N GLU A 487 -23.82 -24.99 -3.52
CA GLU A 487 -23.06 -23.81 -3.11
C GLU A 487 -23.38 -22.56 -3.97
N ASN A 488 -23.67 -22.76 -5.26
CA ASN A 488 -23.95 -21.71 -6.23
C ASN A 488 -25.26 -22.00 -7.01
N PRO A 489 -26.44 -21.91 -6.40
CA PRO A 489 -27.70 -22.35 -7.01
C PRO A 489 -28.17 -21.47 -8.19
N GLU A 490 -27.63 -20.28 -8.33
CA GLU A 490 -27.95 -19.33 -9.41
C GLU A 490 -26.89 -19.31 -10.53
N SER A 491 -25.86 -20.15 -10.45
CA SER A 491 -24.82 -20.23 -11.49
C SER A 491 -25.35 -20.87 -12.76
N SER A 492 -25.56 -20.12 -13.82
CA SER A 492 -25.98 -20.60 -15.14
C SER A 492 -25.09 -21.73 -15.65
N THR A 493 -23.78 -21.57 -15.60
CA THR A 493 -22.80 -22.58 -16.03
C THR A 493 -22.91 -23.90 -15.24
N SER A 494 -23.10 -23.81 -13.92
CA SER A 494 -23.22 -25.00 -13.08
C SER A 494 -24.55 -25.72 -13.30
N LEU A 495 -25.62 -24.98 -13.51
CA LEU A 495 -26.95 -25.52 -13.83
C LEU A 495 -26.97 -26.18 -15.21
N ASP A 496 -26.26 -25.62 -16.20
CA ASP A 496 -26.09 -26.26 -17.53
C ASP A 496 -25.33 -27.59 -17.42
N THR A 497 -24.22 -27.61 -16.67
CA THR A 497 -23.49 -28.86 -16.40
C THR A 497 -24.37 -29.88 -15.68
N TYR A 498 -25.16 -29.46 -14.69
CA TYR A 498 -26.08 -30.32 -13.96
C TYR A 498 -27.15 -30.90 -14.90
N ALA A 499 -27.74 -30.06 -15.73
CA ALA A 499 -28.71 -30.46 -16.75
C ALA A 499 -28.11 -31.50 -17.71
N TRP A 500 -26.85 -31.28 -18.16
CA TRP A 500 -26.16 -32.18 -19.05
C TRP A 500 -25.86 -33.56 -18.42
N VAL A 501 -25.43 -33.60 -17.14
CA VAL A 501 -25.25 -34.85 -16.40
C VAL A 501 -26.55 -35.61 -16.28
N LEU A 502 -27.64 -34.95 -15.90
CA LEU A 502 -28.98 -35.56 -15.80
C LEU A 502 -29.48 -36.06 -17.16
N PHE A 503 -29.23 -35.31 -18.24
CA PHE A 503 -29.56 -35.71 -19.59
C PHE A 503 -28.84 -37.03 -19.97
N LYS A 504 -27.55 -37.13 -19.67
CA LYS A 504 -26.75 -38.35 -19.92
C LYS A 504 -27.23 -39.53 -19.06
N GLN A 505 -27.77 -39.28 -17.88
CA GLN A 505 -28.44 -40.30 -17.06
C GLN A 505 -29.86 -40.63 -17.55
N LYS A 506 -30.33 -39.99 -18.63
CA LYS A 506 -31.68 -40.12 -19.19
C LYS A 506 -32.81 -39.63 -18.26
N LYS A 507 -32.50 -38.75 -17.32
CA LYS A 507 -33.46 -38.08 -16.45
C LYS A 507 -33.94 -36.76 -17.10
N TYR A 508 -34.69 -36.91 -18.22
CA TYR A 508 -34.95 -35.80 -19.14
C TYR A 508 -35.81 -34.69 -18.50
N ALA A 509 -36.80 -35.05 -17.68
CA ALA A 509 -37.63 -34.06 -17.00
C ALA A 509 -36.86 -33.21 -16.00
N GLU A 510 -35.98 -33.85 -15.18
CA GLU A 510 -35.11 -33.14 -14.23
C GLU A 510 -34.07 -32.31 -14.99
N ALA A 511 -33.51 -32.82 -16.09
CA ALA A 511 -32.58 -32.09 -16.95
C ALA A 511 -33.22 -30.82 -17.52
N ARG A 512 -34.50 -30.89 -17.91
CA ARG A 512 -35.25 -29.74 -18.41
C ARG A 512 -35.40 -28.66 -17.35
N GLU A 513 -35.76 -29.03 -16.12
CA GLU A 513 -35.89 -28.06 -15.01
C GLU A 513 -34.55 -27.36 -14.74
N ALA A 514 -33.43 -28.11 -14.78
CA ALA A 514 -32.11 -27.56 -14.56
C ALA A 514 -31.67 -26.63 -15.71
N ILE A 515 -31.91 -26.99 -16.98
CA ILE A 515 -31.55 -26.12 -18.13
C ILE A 515 -32.41 -24.86 -18.23
N ASP A 516 -33.68 -24.95 -17.82
CA ASP A 516 -34.56 -23.77 -17.73
C ASP A 516 -34.01 -22.81 -16.65
N GLY A 517 -33.51 -23.33 -15.52
CA GLY A 517 -32.84 -22.56 -14.51
C GLY A 517 -31.54 -21.93 -15.02
N ALA A 518 -30.73 -22.67 -15.79
CA ALA A 518 -29.52 -22.14 -16.39
C ALA A 518 -29.80 -20.94 -17.30
N ILE A 519 -30.80 -21.08 -18.17
CA ILE A 519 -31.22 -20.02 -19.12
C ILE A 519 -31.79 -18.81 -18.37
N ALA A 520 -32.53 -19.02 -17.29
CA ALA A 520 -33.13 -17.93 -16.54
C ALA A 520 -32.12 -17.10 -15.73
N ASN A 521 -30.99 -17.71 -15.35
CA ASN A 521 -29.92 -17.07 -14.57
C ASN A 521 -28.74 -16.59 -15.44
N ASP A 522 -28.82 -16.68 -16.76
CA ASP A 522 -27.81 -16.17 -17.66
C ASP A 522 -28.14 -14.76 -18.10
N ASP A 523 -27.16 -13.83 -18.00
CA ASP A 523 -27.34 -12.43 -18.39
C ASP A 523 -27.54 -12.26 -19.90
N ASP A 524 -27.03 -13.19 -20.72
CA ASP A 524 -27.16 -13.21 -22.19
C ASP A 524 -27.33 -14.65 -22.72
N PRO A 525 -28.46 -15.30 -22.38
CA PRO A 525 -28.67 -16.72 -22.67
C PRO A 525 -28.68 -17.05 -24.19
N ASP A 526 -28.90 -16.05 -25.04
CA ASP A 526 -28.88 -16.23 -26.49
C ASP A 526 -27.45 -16.20 -27.09
N ASN A 527 -26.41 -16.01 -26.26
CA ASN A 527 -24.99 -15.94 -26.66
C ASN A 527 -24.17 -17.17 -26.31
N SER A 528 -24.75 -18.21 -25.70
CA SER A 528 -24.08 -19.47 -25.39
C SER A 528 -24.53 -20.59 -26.33
N ALA A 529 -23.68 -20.90 -27.33
CA ALA A 529 -24.00 -21.95 -28.33
C ALA A 529 -24.16 -23.33 -27.70
N ASP A 530 -23.28 -23.69 -26.73
CA ASP A 530 -23.30 -25.00 -26.08
C ASP A 530 -24.53 -25.17 -25.19
N MET A 531 -24.86 -24.18 -24.37
CA MET A 531 -26.06 -24.21 -23.52
C MET A 531 -27.34 -24.30 -24.36
N LEU A 532 -27.43 -23.54 -25.47
CA LEU A 532 -28.56 -23.63 -26.40
C LEU A 532 -28.62 -24.99 -27.12
N GLU A 533 -27.47 -25.61 -27.45
CA GLU A 533 -27.42 -27.00 -27.99
C GLU A 533 -27.92 -28.00 -26.95
N HIS A 534 -27.43 -27.90 -25.69
CA HIS A 534 -27.90 -28.75 -24.60
C HIS A 534 -29.39 -28.60 -24.35
N ALA A 535 -29.89 -27.37 -24.31
CA ALA A 535 -31.33 -27.11 -24.17
C ALA A 535 -32.14 -27.79 -25.29
N GLY A 536 -31.69 -27.65 -26.54
CA GLY A 536 -32.35 -28.31 -27.67
C GLY A 536 -32.38 -29.82 -27.53
N ASP A 537 -31.27 -30.43 -27.14
CA ASP A 537 -31.16 -31.89 -26.96
C ASP A 537 -32.06 -32.38 -25.81
N ILE A 538 -32.06 -31.69 -24.69
CA ILE A 538 -32.87 -31.97 -23.51
C ILE A 538 -34.36 -31.87 -23.82
N TYR A 539 -34.80 -30.78 -24.45
CA TYR A 539 -36.19 -30.56 -24.82
C TYR A 539 -36.69 -31.59 -25.82
N PHE A 540 -35.85 -32.03 -26.76
CA PHE A 540 -36.22 -33.07 -27.70
C PHE A 540 -36.48 -34.41 -27.00
N MET A 541 -35.56 -34.80 -26.10
CA MET A 541 -35.68 -36.08 -25.39
C MET A 541 -36.78 -36.06 -24.32
N ASP A 542 -37.17 -34.88 -23.83
CA ASP A 542 -38.31 -34.68 -22.91
C ASP A 542 -39.66 -34.57 -23.66
N GLY A 543 -39.64 -34.80 -25.01
CA GLY A 543 -40.88 -34.86 -25.80
C GLY A 543 -41.40 -33.53 -26.35
N ASN A 544 -40.58 -32.48 -26.41
CA ASN A 544 -40.94 -31.18 -26.98
C ASN A 544 -40.06 -30.82 -28.18
N PRO A 545 -40.28 -31.44 -29.36
CA PRO A 545 -39.43 -31.25 -30.51
C PRO A 545 -39.53 -29.85 -31.17
N ASP A 546 -40.64 -29.14 -30.97
CA ASP A 546 -40.78 -27.80 -31.53
C ASP A 546 -39.87 -26.80 -30.79
N LYS A 547 -39.84 -26.85 -29.47
CA LYS A 547 -38.98 -26.00 -28.66
C LYS A 547 -37.50 -26.39 -28.83
N ALA A 548 -37.21 -27.69 -28.99
CA ALA A 548 -35.87 -28.18 -29.32
C ALA A 548 -35.34 -27.55 -30.63
N LEU A 549 -36.19 -27.50 -31.66
CA LEU A 549 -35.83 -26.90 -32.95
C LEU A 549 -35.54 -25.40 -32.84
N GLU A 550 -36.28 -24.70 -31.97
CA GLU A 550 -36.03 -23.29 -31.70
C GLU A 550 -34.62 -23.09 -31.12
N PHE A 551 -34.26 -23.84 -30.06
CA PHE A 551 -32.92 -23.76 -29.42
C PHE A 551 -31.82 -24.15 -30.38
N TRP A 552 -31.93 -25.26 -31.12
CA TRP A 552 -30.92 -25.63 -32.11
C TRP A 552 -30.73 -24.57 -33.20
N ARG A 553 -31.77 -23.86 -33.62
CA ARG A 553 -31.66 -22.76 -34.59
C ARG A 553 -30.88 -21.56 -33.98
N LYS A 554 -31.13 -21.26 -32.72
CA LYS A 554 -30.36 -20.23 -32.01
C LYS A 554 -28.89 -20.63 -31.90
N ALA A 555 -28.59 -21.85 -31.44
CA ALA A 555 -27.24 -22.38 -31.36
C ALA A 555 -26.52 -22.38 -32.72
N LEU A 556 -27.22 -22.75 -33.80
CA LEU A 556 -26.63 -22.77 -35.13
C LEU A 556 -26.27 -21.38 -35.66
N LYS A 557 -26.99 -20.32 -35.23
CA LYS A 557 -26.63 -18.94 -35.61
C LYS A 557 -25.29 -18.53 -34.98
N LEU A 558 -24.99 -19.02 -33.77
CA LEU A 558 -23.75 -18.75 -33.06
C LEU A 558 -22.60 -19.65 -33.55
N SER A 559 -22.92 -20.87 -33.98
CA SER A 559 -21.95 -21.86 -34.47
C SER A 559 -22.33 -22.35 -35.87
N PRO A 560 -22.21 -21.50 -36.92
CA PRO A 560 -22.68 -21.80 -38.26
C PRO A 560 -21.95 -22.96 -38.96
N ASP A 561 -20.73 -23.28 -38.47
CA ASP A 561 -19.92 -24.37 -39.04
C ASP A 561 -20.15 -25.73 -38.35
N ASN A 562 -21.06 -25.79 -37.34
CA ASN A 562 -21.34 -27.03 -36.62
C ASN A 562 -22.23 -27.98 -37.47
N GLU A 563 -21.62 -28.95 -38.11
CA GLU A 563 -22.34 -29.90 -39.00
C GLU A 563 -23.40 -30.71 -38.25
N LEU A 564 -23.20 -31.02 -36.96
CA LEU A 564 -24.17 -31.76 -36.16
C LEU A 564 -25.42 -30.95 -35.92
N LEU A 565 -25.30 -29.66 -35.59
CA LEU A 565 -26.42 -28.73 -35.45
C LEU A 565 -27.16 -28.55 -36.76
N HIS A 566 -26.47 -28.43 -37.90
CA HIS A 566 -27.09 -28.41 -39.21
C HIS A 566 -27.95 -29.65 -39.45
N ARG A 567 -27.47 -30.84 -39.09
CA ARG A 567 -28.25 -32.10 -39.25
C ARG A 567 -29.45 -32.13 -38.32
N LYS A 568 -29.29 -31.73 -37.02
CA LYS A 568 -30.40 -31.65 -36.06
C LYS A 568 -31.51 -30.72 -36.56
N VAL A 569 -31.18 -29.49 -37.02
CA VAL A 569 -32.13 -28.52 -37.55
C VAL A 569 -32.80 -28.99 -38.82
N LYS A 570 -32.03 -29.56 -39.78
CA LYS A 570 -32.56 -30.02 -41.09
C LYS A 570 -33.50 -31.20 -40.94
N GLN A 571 -33.13 -32.18 -40.08
CA GLN A 571 -33.89 -33.42 -39.94
C GLN A 571 -34.89 -33.36 -38.77
N LYS A 572 -34.87 -32.26 -38.01
CA LYS A 572 -35.75 -32.01 -36.85
C LYS A 572 -35.71 -33.17 -35.85
N THR A 573 -34.50 -33.72 -35.62
CA THR A 573 -34.33 -34.86 -34.74
C THR A 573 -32.96 -34.79 -34.03
N PHE A 574 -32.89 -35.45 -32.88
CA PHE A 574 -31.68 -35.59 -32.12
C PHE A 574 -30.73 -36.62 -32.75
N PHE A 575 -29.43 -36.33 -32.66
CA PHE A 575 -28.37 -37.26 -33.03
C PHE A 575 -27.34 -37.36 -31.88
N TYR A 576 -26.96 -38.56 -31.55
CA TYR A 576 -25.82 -38.73 -30.63
C TYR A 576 -24.52 -38.27 -31.32
N LYS A 577 -23.65 -37.62 -30.56
CA LYS A 577 -22.28 -37.28 -30.99
C LYS A 577 -21.49 -38.55 -31.24
#